data_0a76edf9720d13dd6e57d3baa4f6b85c
#
_entry.id   0a76edf9720d13dd6e57d3baa4f6b85c
#
_cell.length_a   1.000
_cell.length_b   1.000
_cell.length_c   1.000
_cell.angle_alpha   90.00
_cell.angle_beta   90.00
_cell.angle_gamma   90.00
#
_symmetry.space_group_name_H-M   'P 1'
#
loop_
_entity.id
_entity.type
_entity.pdbx_description
1 polymer ?
#
loop_
_entity_poly.entity_id
_entity_poly.type
_entity_poly.pdbx_seq_one_letter_code
_entity_poly.pdbx_strand_id
1 'polypeptide(L)'
;MLCALLAAASPAGARQASEMLLVTVLDDAGAPVAGLTPDHFTVRRNGVELEVLSVEAASSTVHVIAIFEGLAVTQRQLTSTLSRFIGNLDDDSIVDMQSVESGLDTAIVEAIEDLHARSTSRPIVLLLGQASEIAPSSLQSSQVRGRRRAADLTGNIDQIAALLQEHSILFYGISVTDVPLNNLEHLADKTGGHFHVIAASDALEETAAHVGLELGAQYVLSLSASSSIGPMPQVSVRDPRLTVRAGRHASEH
;
A
#
# COMPACT_ATOMS: atom_id res chain seq x y z
N MET A 1 58.56 -7.54 -34.13
CA MET A 1 57.18 -7.11 -34.30
C MET A 1 56.39 -7.57 -33.08
N LEU A 2 56.14 -6.65 -32.18
CA LEU A 2 55.40 -6.92 -30.94
C LEU A 2 53.99 -6.34 -31.10
N CYS A 3 52.96 -7.21 -31.25
CA CYS A 3 51.57 -6.77 -31.27
C CYS A 3 51.06 -6.62 -29.83
N ALA A 4 50.84 -5.40 -29.41
CA ALA A 4 50.16 -5.10 -28.16
C ALA A 4 48.63 -5.22 -28.38
N LEU A 5 48.01 -6.24 -27.74
CA LEU A 5 46.54 -6.31 -27.61
C LEU A 5 46.09 -5.30 -26.55
N LEU A 6 45.43 -4.22 -26.99
CA LEU A 6 44.64 -3.38 -26.11
C LEU A 6 43.34 -4.13 -25.80
N ALA A 7 43.20 -4.61 -24.58
CA ALA A 7 41.92 -5.05 -24.02
C ALA A 7 41.08 -3.80 -23.69
N ALA A 8 40.02 -3.54 -24.44
CA ALA A 8 39.01 -2.55 -24.11
C ALA A 8 38.21 -3.06 -22.91
N ALA A 9 38.46 -2.50 -21.74
CA ALA A 9 37.60 -2.67 -20.58
C ALA A 9 36.27 -1.95 -20.85
N SER A 10 35.19 -2.71 -21.05
CA SER A 10 33.84 -2.18 -21.03
C SER A 10 33.57 -1.55 -19.66
N PRO A 11 33.09 -0.30 -19.57
CA PRO A 11 32.72 0.25 -18.29
C PRO A 11 31.52 -0.59 -17.77
N ALA A 12 31.75 -1.24 -16.63
CA ALA A 12 30.65 -1.83 -15.85
C ALA A 12 29.67 -0.69 -15.55
N GLY A 13 28.49 -0.72 -16.19
CA GLY A 13 27.45 0.25 -15.96
C GLY A 13 27.16 0.31 -14.48
N ALA A 14 27.46 1.43 -13.86
CA ALA A 14 27.01 1.71 -12.49
C ALA A 14 25.49 1.50 -12.48
N ARG A 15 25.03 0.49 -11.74
CA ARG A 15 23.60 0.30 -11.45
C ARG A 15 23.16 1.58 -10.77
N GLN A 16 22.55 2.49 -11.50
CA GLN A 16 21.88 3.63 -10.91
C GLN A 16 20.81 3.05 -9.98
N ALA A 17 20.90 3.39 -8.70
CA ALA A 17 19.85 3.04 -7.77
C ALA A 17 18.56 3.65 -8.32
N SER A 18 17.61 2.82 -8.73
CA SER A 18 16.30 3.25 -9.20
C SER A 18 15.34 3.24 -8.03
N GLU A 19 14.61 4.33 -7.85
CA GLU A 19 13.48 4.33 -6.92
C GLU A 19 12.29 3.68 -7.60
N MET A 20 11.58 2.82 -6.88
CA MET A 20 10.40 2.14 -7.40
C MET A 20 9.14 2.59 -6.66
N LEU A 21 8.08 2.81 -7.43
CA LEU A 21 6.75 3.15 -6.91
C LEU A 21 5.75 2.09 -7.34
N LEU A 22 4.84 1.72 -6.44
CA LEU A 22 3.61 1.02 -6.77
C LEU A 22 2.56 2.04 -7.14
N VAL A 23 1.92 1.86 -8.31
CA VAL A 23 0.93 2.81 -8.83
C VAL A 23 -0.32 2.07 -9.26
N THR A 24 -1.46 2.53 -8.77
CA THR A 24 -2.79 2.13 -9.21
C THR A 24 -3.37 3.22 -10.12
N VAL A 25 -3.89 2.84 -11.28
CA VAL A 25 -4.57 3.76 -12.20
C VAL A 25 -5.96 3.23 -12.49
N LEU A 26 -6.97 4.05 -12.23
CA LEU A 26 -8.39 3.69 -12.37
C LEU A 26 -9.07 4.65 -13.34
N ASP A 27 -10.07 4.14 -14.06
CA ASP A 27 -10.97 4.95 -14.87
C ASP A 27 -12.10 5.60 -14.05
N ASP A 28 -13.00 6.31 -14.72
CA ASP A 28 -14.16 6.98 -14.09
C ASP A 28 -15.14 6.00 -13.41
N ALA A 29 -15.13 4.73 -13.82
CA ALA A 29 -15.93 3.66 -13.21
C ALA A 29 -15.20 2.97 -12.05
N GLY A 30 -13.95 3.38 -11.75
CA GLY A 30 -13.08 2.77 -10.76
C GLY A 30 -12.40 1.48 -11.23
N ALA A 31 -12.52 1.11 -12.51
CA ALA A 31 -11.87 -0.08 -13.03
C ALA A 31 -10.38 0.18 -13.34
N PRO A 32 -9.49 -0.81 -13.06
CA PRO A 32 -8.07 -0.68 -13.37
C PRO A 32 -7.81 -0.52 -14.86
N VAL A 33 -6.92 0.43 -15.20
CA VAL A 33 -6.53 0.72 -16.59
C VAL A 33 -5.25 -0.04 -16.94
N ALA A 34 -5.32 -0.88 -17.98
CA ALA A 34 -4.19 -1.66 -18.46
C ALA A 34 -3.45 -0.99 -19.64
N GLY A 35 -2.22 -1.47 -19.92
CA GLY A 35 -1.44 -1.08 -21.11
C GLY A 35 -0.80 0.30 -21.04
N LEU A 36 -0.58 0.83 -19.84
CA LEU A 36 0.12 2.10 -19.65
C LEU A 36 1.62 1.95 -19.88
N THR A 37 2.23 2.99 -20.46
CA THR A 37 3.66 3.10 -20.78
C THR A 37 4.27 4.33 -20.09
N PRO A 38 5.60 4.48 -20.02
CA PRO A 38 6.25 5.63 -19.39
C PRO A 38 5.70 6.99 -19.85
N ASP A 39 5.37 7.12 -21.14
CA ASP A 39 4.84 8.37 -21.71
C ASP A 39 3.47 8.80 -21.18
N HIS A 40 2.73 7.90 -20.53
CA HIS A 40 1.46 8.23 -19.90
C HIS A 40 1.62 8.91 -18.54
N PHE A 41 2.79 8.78 -17.91
CA PHE A 41 3.03 9.26 -16.55
C PHE A 41 3.83 10.56 -16.53
N THR A 42 3.53 11.40 -15.55
CA THR A 42 4.36 12.52 -15.12
C THR A 42 4.61 12.38 -13.63
N VAL A 43 5.87 12.30 -13.24
CA VAL A 43 6.28 12.14 -11.84
C VAL A 43 7.07 13.35 -11.39
N ARG A 44 6.70 13.96 -10.25
CA ARG A 44 7.37 15.15 -9.74
C ARG A 44 7.69 15.02 -8.26
N ARG A 45 8.88 15.46 -7.86
CA ARG A 45 9.28 15.63 -6.46
C ARG A 45 9.74 17.05 -6.22
N ASN A 46 9.11 17.74 -5.25
CA ASN A 46 9.40 19.15 -4.95
C ASN A 46 9.35 20.06 -6.20
N GLY A 47 8.41 19.79 -7.11
CA GLY A 47 8.25 20.54 -8.37
C GLY A 47 9.21 20.16 -9.48
N VAL A 48 10.22 19.32 -9.23
CA VAL A 48 11.16 18.81 -10.22
C VAL A 48 10.61 17.53 -10.84
N GLU A 49 10.60 17.46 -12.17
CA GLU A 49 10.16 16.27 -12.90
C GLU A 49 11.24 15.18 -12.84
N LEU A 50 10.80 13.96 -12.55
CA LEU A 50 11.62 12.75 -12.53
C LEU A 50 11.35 11.93 -13.79
N GLU A 51 12.41 11.41 -14.40
CA GLU A 51 12.28 10.53 -15.56
C GLU A 51 11.74 9.16 -15.15
N VAL A 52 10.68 8.69 -15.83
CA VAL A 52 10.15 7.34 -15.69
C VAL A 52 10.92 6.44 -16.65
N LEU A 53 11.74 5.54 -16.10
CA LEU A 53 12.59 4.63 -16.88
C LEU A 53 11.82 3.43 -17.41
N SER A 54 10.95 2.83 -16.59
CA SER A 54 10.08 1.72 -16.98
C SER A 54 8.74 1.77 -16.27
N VAL A 55 7.75 1.13 -16.88
CA VAL A 55 6.42 0.86 -16.31
C VAL A 55 6.11 -0.60 -16.59
N GLU A 56 5.96 -1.38 -15.54
CA GLU A 56 5.73 -2.81 -15.63
C GLU A 56 4.52 -3.19 -14.75
N ALA A 57 3.76 -4.21 -15.14
CA ALA A 57 2.75 -4.76 -14.26
C ALA A 57 3.43 -5.33 -13.00
N ALA A 58 2.88 -5.02 -11.84
CA ALA A 58 3.40 -5.53 -10.59
C ALA A 58 3.14 -7.05 -10.50
N SER A 59 4.18 -7.86 -10.59
CA SER A 59 4.12 -9.32 -10.61
C SER A 59 4.64 -9.97 -9.33
N SER A 60 5.08 -9.17 -8.35
CA SER A 60 5.54 -9.71 -7.07
C SER A 60 4.37 -10.12 -6.18
N THR A 61 4.59 -11.14 -5.34
CA THR A 61 3.62 -11.68 -4.39
C THR A 61 3.03 -10.59 -3.48
N VAL A 62 1.71 -10.50 -3.42
CA VAL A 62 1.00 -9.64 -2.47
C VAL A 62 0.89 -10.37 -1.13
N HIS A 63 1.26 -9.70 -0.05
CA HIS A 63 1.04 -10.21 1.30
C HIS A 63 0.13 -9.27 2.07
N VAL A 64 -1.06 -9.73 2.42
CA VAL A 64 -2.10 -8.96 3.08
C VAL A 64 -2.27 -9.43 4.51
N ILE A 65 -2.26 -8.52 5.48
CA ILE A 65 -2.86 -8.77 6.78
C ILE A 65 -4.21 -8.08 6.82
N ALA A 66 -5.28 -8.88 6.83
CA ALA A 66 -6.65 -8.42 6.93
C ALA A 66 -7.06 -8.29 8.40
N ILE A 67 -7.26 -7.06 8.86
CA ILE A 67 -7.67 -6.70 10.22
C ILE A 67 -9.20 -6.60 10.27
N PHE A 68 -9.84 -7.29 11.20
CA PHE A 68 -11.28 -7.27 11.41
C PHE A 68 -11.63 -6.54 12.69
N GLU A 69 -12.44 -5.48 12.56
CA GLU A 69 -12.91 -4.69 13.70
C GLU A 69 -14.45 -4.58 13.71
N GLY A 70 -15.08 -5.13 14.75
CA GLY A 70 -16.50 -4.89 15.06
C GLY A 70 -17.49 -5.19 13.93
N LEU A 71 -17.10 -5.98 12.93
CA LEU A 71 -17.92 -6.22 11.74
C LEU A 71 -19.14 -7.09 12.07
N ALA A 72 -20.32 -6.48 12.05
CA ALA A 72 -21.60 -7.14 12.32
C ALA A 72 -22.10 -7.90 11.08
N VAL A 73 -21.31 -8.88 10.60
CA VAL A 73 -21.67 -9.74 9.46
C VAL A 73 -21.68 -11.20 9.88
N THR A 74 -22.40 -12.02 9.11
CA THR A 74 -22.38 -13.47 9.31
C THR A 74 -21.04 -14.07 8.89
N GLN A 75 -20.65 -15.19 9.49
CA GLN A 75 -19.46 -15.96 9.07
C GLN A 75 -19.50 -16.28 7.56
N ARG A 76 -20.66 -16.57 7.00
CA ARG A 76 -20.82 -16.84 5.56
C ARG A 76 -20.47 -15.61 4.74
N GLN A 77 -20.96 -14.44 5.12
CA GLN A 77 -20.69 -13.17 4.41
C GLN A 77 -19.21 -12.81 4.49
N LEU A 78 -18.59 -12.97 5.65
CA LEU A 78 -17.15 -12.76 5.80
C LEU A 78 -16.35 -13.68 4.88
N THR A 79 -16.67 -14.98 4.87
CA THR A 79 -16.03 -15.95 4.00
C THR A 79 -16.22 -15.60 2.52
N SER A 80 -17.43 -15.19 2.11
CA SER A 80 -17.71 -14.76 0.75
C SER A 80 -16.93 -13.50 0.36
N THR A 81 -16.87 -12.51 1.26
CA THR A 81 -16.10 -11.27 1.07
C THR A 81 -14.62 -11.57 0.83
N LEU A 82 -14.01 -12.38 1.70
CA LEU A 82 -12.61 -12.77 1.56
C LEU A 82 -12.36 -13.60 0.28
N SER A 83 -13.25 -14.53 -0.04
CA SER A 83 -13.13 -15.34 -1.26
C SER A 83 -13.17 -14.47 -2.52
N ARG A 84 -14.02 -13.44 -2.56
CA ARG A 84 -14.09 -12.51 -3.69
C ARG A 84 -12.86 -11.61 -3.77
N PHE A 85 -12.35 -11.16 -2.63
CA PHE A 85 -11.11 -10.39 -2.55
C PHE A 85 -9.93 -11.21 -3.08
N ILE A 86 -9.70 -12.40 -2.50
CA ILE A 86 -8.58 -13.29 -2.85
C ILE A 86 -8.66 -13.76 -4.30
N GLY A 87 -9.87 -14.03 -4.81
CA GLY A 87 -10.07 -14.48 -6.19
C GLY A 87 -9.69 -13.46 -7.28
N ASN A 88 -9.36 -12.22 -6.89
CA ASN A 88 -8.86 -11.16 -7.78
C ASN A 88 -7.37 -10.84 -7.56
N LEU A 89 -6.70 -11.55 -6.65
CA LEU A 89 -5.26 -11.48 -6.46
C LEU A 89 -4.56 -12.58 -7.27
N ASP A 90 -3.25 -12.46 -7.43
CA ASP A 90 -2.42 -13.51 -8.03
C ASP A 90 -2.43 -14.78 -7.16
N ASP A 91 -2.28 -15.95 -7.80
CA ASP A 91 -2.41 -17.28 -7.15
C ASP A 91 -1.41 -17.50 -5.99
N ASP A 92 -0.28 -16.83 -5.99
CA ASP A 92 0.76 -16.91 -4.96
C ASP A 92 0.59 -15.89 -3.83
N SER A 93 -0.48 -15.08 -3.86
CA SER A 93 -0.77 -14.09 -2.82
C SER A 93 -1.09 -14.75 -1.48
N ILE A 94 -0.63 -14.11 -0.40
CA ILE A 94 -0.83 -14.58 0.98
C ILE A 94 -1.77 -13.61 1.69
N VAL A 95 -2.81 -14.15 2.33
CA VAL A 95 -3.76 -13.37 3.11
C VAL A 95 -3.91 -13.96 4.51
N ASP A 96 -3.37 -13.25 5.49
CA ASP A 96 -3.52 -13.58 6.92
C ASP A 96 -4.64 -12.76 7.55
N MET A 97 -5.27 -13.31 8.58
CA MET A 97 -6.38 -12.66 9.28
C MET A 97 -6.00 -12.31 10.71
N GLN A 98 -6.34 -11.09 11.14
CA GLN A 98 -6.11 -10.60 12.50
C GLN A 98 -7.39 -9.96 13.04
N SER A 99 -7.73 -10.26 14.30
CA SER A 99 -8.83 -9.61 15.01
C SER A 99 -8.31 -8.51 15.92
N VAL A 100 -9.07 -7.42 16.06
CA VAL A 100 -8.73 -6.33 17.00
C VAL A 100 -9.05 -6.77 18.42
N GLU A 101 -8.04 -6.88 19.27
CA GLU A 101 -8.19 -7.27 20.68
C GLU A 101 -7.96 -6.10 21.65
N SER A 102 -7.04 -5.19 21.31
CA SER A 102 -6.55 -4.15 22.22
C SER A 102 -6.65 -2.71 21.71
N GLY A 103 -7.28 -2.52 20.58
CA GLY A 103 -7.43 -1.24 19.89
C GLY A 103 -6.95 -1.31 18.44
N LEU A 104 -7.58 -0.52 17.57
CA LEU A 104 -7.30 -0.54 16.14
C LEU A 104 -5.86 -0.09 15.83
N ASP A 105 -5.41 0.96 16.50
CA ASP A 105 -4.06 1.49 16.40
C ASP A 105 -2.99 0.43 16.73
N THR A 106 -3.19 -0.32 17.81
CA THR A 106 -2.31 -1.41 18.21
C THR A 106 -2.32 -2.53 17.17
N ALA A 107 -3.49 -2.92 16.68
CA ALA A 107 -3.63 -3.96 15.66
C ALA A 107 -2.92 -3.58 14.36
N ILE A 108 -3.01 -2.32 13.92
CA ILE A 108 -2.30 -1.82 12.74
C ILE A 108 -0.79 -1.88 12.95
N VAL A 109 -0.29 -1.43 14.12
CA VAL A 109 1.16 -1.48 14.41
C VAL A 109 1.67 -2.93 14.46
N GLU A 110 0.94 -3.86 15.06
CA GLU A 110 1.28 -5.28 15.09
C GLU A 110 1.32 -5.88 13.66
N ALA A 111 0.38 -5.51 12.79
CA ALA A 111 0.38 -5.93 11.40
C ALA A 111 1.59 -5.38 10.63
N ILE A 112 1.98 -4.13 10.87
CA ILE A 112 3.19 -3.52 10.27
C ILE A 112 4.44 -4.29 10.70
N GLU A 113 4.59 -4.56 12.00
CA GLU A 113 5.75 -5.30 12.54
C GLU A 113 5.84 -6.72 11.95
N ASP A 114 4.71 -7.41 11.80
CA ASP A 114 4.65 -8.76 11.23
C ASP A 114 5.00 -8.77 9.72
N LEU A 115 4.41 -7.86 8.93
CA LEU A 115 4.74 -7.71 7.51
C LEU A 115 6.21 -7.35 7.29
N HIS A 116 6.75 -6.45 8.10
CA HIS A 116 8.17 -6.08 8.03
C HIS A 116 9.09 -7.26 8.37
N ALA A 117 8.76 -8.04 9.41
CA ALA A 117 9.56 -9.21 9.81
C ALA A 117 9.62 -10.29 8.71
N ARG A 118 8.60 -10.37 7.86
CA ARG A 118 8.53 -11.33 6.74
C ARG A 118 9.23 -10.85 5.47
N SER A 119 9.66 -9.59 5.41
CA SER A 119 10.39 -8.99 4.26
C SER A 119 9.68 -9.20 2.92
N THR A 120 8.37 -8.91 2.90
CA THR A 120 7.52 -9.13 1.72
C THR A 120 7.68 -8.00 0.69
N SER A 121 7.56 -8.31 -0.60
CA SER A 121 7.75 -7.34 -1.68
C SER A 121 6.57 -6.39 -1.89
N ARG A 122 5.33 -6.84 -1.60
CA ARG A 122 4.11 -6.01 -1.68
C ARG A 122 3.27 -6.16 -0.41
N PRO A 123 3.72 -5.56 0.70
CA PRO A 123 3.03 -5.66 1.98
C PRO A 123 1.79 -4.74 2.02
N ILE A 124 0.67 -5.28 2.50
CA ILE A 124 -0.62 -4.58 2.57
C ILE A 124 -1.29 -4.83 3.92
N VAL A 125 -1.77 -3.76 4.54
CA VAL A 125 -2.75 -3.82 5.63
C VAL A 125 -4.13 -3.52 5.06
N LEU A 126 -5.06 -4.46 5.21
CA LEU A 126 -6.46 -4.30 4.81
C LEU A 126 -7.35 -4.29 6.05
N LEU A 127 -7.97 -3.16 6.36
CA LEU A 127 -8.96 -3.04 7.42
C LEU A 127 -10.36 -3.36 6.88
N LEU A 128 -11.06 -4.29 7.53
CA LEU A 128 -12.47 -4.59 7.30
C LEU A 128 -13.23 -4.36 8.61
N GLY A 129 -14.04 -3.31 8.67
CA GLY A 129 -14.60 -2.92 9.96
C GLY A 129 -15.95 -2.23 9.91
N GLN A 130 -16.53 -2.09 11.10
CA GLN A 130 -17.60 -1.18 11.42
C GLN A 130 -16.96 -0.06 12.25
N ALA A 131 -16.39 0.86 11.57
CA ALA A 131 -15.50 1.91 11.99
C ALA A 131 -15.54 2.37 13.44
N SER A 132 -14.44 2.21 14.13
CA SER A 132 -14.01 3.17 15.14
C SER A 132 -12.89 4.04 14.56
N GLU A 133 -12.95 5.35 14.79
CA GLU A 133 -11.79 6.20 14.53
C GLU A 133 -10.65 5.80 15.47
N ILE A 134 -9.40 5.90 14.99
CA ILE A 134 -8.26 5.85 15.90
C ILE A 134 -8.38 7.02 16.86
N ALA A 135 -8.73 6.71 18.10
CA ALA A 135 -8.88 7.75 19.10
C ALA A 135 -7.56 8.50 19.31
N PRO A 136 -7.55 9.84 19.33
CA PRO A 136 -6.36 10.57 19.74
C PRO A 136 -5.98 10.08 21.13
N SER A 137 -4.70 9.71 21.33
CA SER A 137 -4.23 9.06 22.56
C SER A 137 -4.71 9.81 23.80
N SER A 138 -5.69 9.23 24.50
CA SER A 138 -5.92 9.59 25.88
C SER A 138 -4.70 9.11 26.66
N LEU A 139 -4.04 10.00 27.40
CA LEU A 139 -2.84 9.78 28.20
C LEU A 139 -2.98 8.71 29.31
N GLN A 140 -3.79 7.70 29.12
CA GLN A 140 -3.90 6.55 30.00
C GLN A 140 -3.10 5.39 29.43
N SER A 141 -1.79 5.45 29.71
CA SER A 141 -0.85 4.37 29.52
C SER A 141 -1.37 3.06 30.08
N SER A 142 -1.68 2.11 29.22
CA SER A 142 -1.74 0.72 29.65
C SER A 142 -0.32 0.24 29.97
N GLN A 143 -0.07 0.01 31.24
CA GLN A 143 1.18 -0.57 31.75
C GLN A 143 1.24 -2.05 31.35
N VAL A 144 1.61 -2.35 30.11
CA VAL A 144 2.03 -3.71 29.74
C VAL A 144 3.54 -3.68 29.49
N ARG A 145 4.26 -4.24 30.47
CA ARG A 145 5.71 -4.44 30.40
C ARG A 145 6.04 -5.37 29.22
N GLY A 146 6.77 -4.85 28.23
CA GLY A 146 7.41 -5.66 27.19
C GLY A 146 7.30 -5.13 25.76
N ARG A 147 6.34 -4.24 25.45
CA ARG A 147 6.12 -3.68 24.12
C ARG A 147 6.25 -2.15 24.09
N ARG A 148 7.42 -1.63 24.49
CA ARG A 148 7.62 -0.17 24.61
C ARG A 148 7.52 0.58 23.28
N ARG A 149 7.80 -0.07 22.12
CA ARG A 149 7.74 0.60 20.82
C ARG A 149 6.32 0.78 20.28
N ALA A 150 5.47 -0.22 20.41
CA ALA A 150 4.08 -0.14 19.98
C ALA A 150 3.29 0.87 20.83
N ALA A 151 3.51 0.93 22.14
CA ALA A 151 2.81 1.83 23.04
C ALA A 151 3.11 3.33 22.81
N ASP A 152 4.28 3.66 22.23
CA ASP A 152 4.66 5.05 21.93
C ASP A 152 4.01 5.58 20.65
N LEU A 153 3.50 4.69 19.79
CA LEU A 153 2.90 5.02 18.48
C LEU A 153 1.35 5.04 18.51
N THR A 154 0.76 4.44 19.54
CA THR A 154 -0.69 4.36 19.69
C THR A 154 -1.33 5.75 19.78
N GLY A 155 -2.36 5.99 18.96
CA GLY A 155 -3.11 7.25 18.91
C GLY A 155 -2.45 8.39 18.14
N ASN A 156 -1.29 8.18 17.52
CA ASN A 156 -0.67 9.17 16.64
C ASN A 156 -0.73 8.70 15.17
N ILE A 157 -1.75 9.16 14.45
CA ILE A 157 -2.01 8.79 13.06
C ILE A 157 -0.85 9.10 12.13
N ASP A 158 -0.16 10.24 12.33
CA ASP A 158 0.97 10.63 11.49
C ASP A 158 2.19 9.73 11.71
N GLN A 159 2.40 9.24 12.94
CA GLN A 159 3.46 8.28 13.24
C GLN A 159 3.15 6.91 12.63
N ILE A 160 1.90 6.45 12.68
CA ILE A 160 1.47 5.21 12.03
C ILE A 160 1.64 5.34 10.51
N ALA A 161 1.23 6.47 9.92
CA ALA A 161 1.42 6.74 8.50
C ALA A 161 2.92 6.74 8.11
N ALA A 162 3.77 7.36 8.92
CA ALA A 162 5.21 7.37 8.70
C ALA A 162 5.80 5.96 8.78
N LEU A 163 5.35 5.12 9.72
CA LEU A 163 5.81 3.73 9.86
C LEU A 163 5.38 2.87 8.68
N LEU A 164 4.13 3.00 8.21
CA LEU A 164 3.65 2.34 6.99
C LEU A 164 4.50 2.73 5.77
N GLN A 165 4.80 4.03 5.61
CA GLN A 165 5.64 4.53 4.52
C GLN A 165 7.09 4.06 4.62
N GLU A 166 7.68 4.02 5.84
CA GLU A 166 9.04 3.54 6.08
C GLU A 166 9.20 2.08 5.61
N HIS A 167 8.18 1.25 5.86
CA HIS A 167 8.18 -0.16 5.46
C HIS A 167 7.51 -0.41 4.09
N SER A 168 7.18 0.66 3.35
CA SER A 168 6.52 0.56 2.03
C SER A 168 5.22 -0.25 2.06
N ILE A 169 4.47 -0.18 3.16
CA ILE A 169 3.21 -0.89 3.37
C ILE A 169 2.06 -0.01 2.88
N LEU A 170 1.21 -0.54 1.99
CA LEU A 170 -0.02 0.12 1.58
C LEU A 170 -1.13 -0.15 2.60
N PHE A 171 -1.90 0.89 2.93
CA PHE A 171 -3.06 0.75 3.79
C PHE A 171 -4.35 0.85 2.98
N TYR A 172 -5.15 -0.19 3.00
CA TYR A 172 -6.50 -0.24 2.45
C TYR A 172 -7.52 -0.46 3.54
N GLY A 173 -8.74 0.03 3.33
CA GLY A 173 -9.81 -0.25 4.26
C GLY A 173 -11.20 -0.22 3.63
N ILE A 174 -12.11 -0.97 4.22
CA ILE A 174 -13.53 -0.96 3.90
C ILE A 174 -14.29 -0.86 5.22
N SER A 175 -15.03 0.21 5.41
CA SER A 175 -15.85 0.40 6.60
C SER A 175 -17.33 0.52 6.28
N VAL A 176 -18.13 -0.22 7.07
CA VAL A 176 -19.58 -0.15 7.01
C VAL A 176 -20.05 0.93 7.99
N THR A 177 -20.20 2.16 7.49
CA THR A 177 -20.61 3.32 8.29
C THR A 177 -21.23 4.41 7.41
N ASP A 178 -21.95 5.32 8.00
CA ASP A 178 -22.46 6.56 7.38
C ASP A 178 -21.64 7.80 7.81
N VAL A 179 -20.60 7.60 8.60
CA VAL A 179 -19.76 8.67 9.14
C VAL A 179 -18.40 8.67 8.43
N PRO A 180 -17.88 9.83 7.97
CA PRO A 180 -16.52 9.94 7.44
C PRO A 180 -15.46 9.56 8.50
N LEU A 181 -14.44 8.84 8.08
CA LEU A 181 -13.34 8.38 8.93
C LEU A 181 -12.02 9.01 8.50
N ASN A 182 -11.92 10.32 8.72
CA ASN A 182 -10.84 11.16 8.22
C ASN A 182 -9.43 10.62 8.56
N ASN A 183 -9.26 10.00 9.73
CA ASN A 183 -7.96 9.46 10.15
C ASN A 183 -7.55 8.22 9.34
N LEU A 184 -8.49 7.34 9.03
CA LEU A 184 -8.24 6.14 8.24
C LEU A 184 -8.09 6.45 6.75
N GLU A 185 -8.91 7.39 6.23
CA GLU A 185 -8.74 7.93 4.89
C GLU A 185 -7.35 8.56 4.73
N HIS A 186 -6.89 9.34 5.72
CA HIS A 186 -5.56 9.93 5.74
C HIS A 186 -4.44 8.88 5.71
N LEU A 187 -4.56 7.76 6.45
CA LEU A 187 -3.59 6.65 6.36
C LEU A 187 -3.52 6.06 4.96
N ALA A 188 -4.67 5.82 4.34
CA ALA A 188 -4.75 5.27 3.00
C ALA A 188 -4.09 6.22 1.98
N ASP A 189 -4.45 7.50 2.00
CA ASP A 189 -3.91 8.52 1.10
C ASP A 189 -2.38 8.66 1.24
N LYS A 190 -1.88 8.64 2.47
CA LYS A 190 -0.44 8.78 2.74
C LYS A 190 0.38 7.59 2.26
N THR A 191 -0.19 6.42 2.18
CA THR A 191 0.50 5.18 1.78
C THR A 191 0.31 4.83 0.30
N GLY A 192 -0.66 5.47 -0.39
CA GLY A 192 -1.01 5.16 -1.78
C GLY A 192 -2.06 4.06 -1.91
N GLY A 193 -2.71 3.69 -0.80
CA GLY A 193 -3.88 2.82 -0.79
C GLY A 193 -5.20 3.58 -0.92
N HIS A 194 -6.29 2.97 -0.46
CA HIS A 194 -7.62 3.58 -0.48
C HIS A 194 -8.51 3.11 0.68
N PHE A 195 -9.39 4.00 1.13
CA PHE A 195 -10.36 3.71 2.17
C PHE A 195 -11.77 3.88 1.64
N HIS A 196 -12.54 2.79 1.63
CA HIS A 196 -13.92 2.76 1.17
C HIS A 196 -14.89 2.89 2.35
N VAL A 197 -15.78 3.84 2.27
CA VAL A 197 -16.91 3.97 3.20
C VAL A 197 -18.17 3.47 2.48
N ILE A 198 -18.81 2.44 3.02
CA ILE A 198 -20.04 1.85 2.49
C ILE A 198 -21.18 1.97 3.52
N ALA A 199 -22.36 2.34 3.05
CA ALA A 199 -23.50 2.58 3.93
C ALA A 199 -24.12 1.28 4.51
N ALA A 200 -23.92 0.15 3.82
CA ALA A 200 -24.53 -1.11 4.21
C ALA A 200 -23.63 -2.31 3.89
N SER A 201 -23.75 -3.37 4.69
CA SER A 201 -22.89 -4.56 4.59
C SER A 201 -23.13 -5.42 3.33
N ASP A 202 -24.20 -5.18 2.58
CA ASP A 202 -24.48 -5.87 1.31
C ASP A 202 -23.50 -5.46 0.20
N ALA A 203 -22.94 -4.24 0.26
CA ALA A 203 -21.90 -3.78 -0.67
C ALA A 203 -20.49 -4.31 -0.33
N LEU A 204 -20.30 -4.96 0.83
CA LEU A 204 -18.97 -5.36 1.31
C LEU A 204 -18.27 -6.33 0.36
N GLU A 205 -18.99 -7.33 -0.16
CA GLU A 205 -18.42 -8.34 -1.06
C GLU A 205 -17.95 -7.73 -2.38
N GLU A 206 -18.75 -6.81 -2.95
CA GLU A 206 -18.43 -6.14 -4.21
C GLU A 206 -17.25 -5.18 -4.03
N THR A 207 -17.25 -4.40 -2.94
CA THR A 207 -16.14 -3.48 -2.62
C THR A 207 -14.84 -4.24 -2.37
N ALA A 208 -14.89 -5.37 -1.66
CA ALA A 208 -13.72 -6.20 -1.43
C ALA A 208 -13.18 -6.82 -2.74
N ALA A 209 -14.06 -7.29 -3.63
CA ALA A 209 -13.66 -7.74 -4.95
C ALA A 209 -12.98 -6.64 -5.76
N HIS A 210 -13.49 -5.41 -5.67
CA HIS A 210 -12.91 -4.24 -6.33
C HIS A 210 -11.51 -3.91 -5.80
N VAL A 211 -11.30 -3.93 -4.47
CA VAL A 211 -9.97 -3.76 -3.88
C VAL A 211 -9.01 -4.86 -4.35
N GLY A 212 -9.46 -6.11 -4.43
CA GLY A 212 -8.66 -7.21 -4.98
C GLY A 212 -8.23 -6.95 -6.43
N LEU A 213 -9.15 -6.47 -7.29
CA LEU A 213 -8.85 -6.10 -8.68
C LEU A 213 -7.84 -4.94 -8.76
N GLU A 214 -7.97 -3.92 -7.92
CA GLU A 214 -7.01 -2.81 -7.84
C GLU A 214 -5.60 -3.34 -7.52
N LEU A 215 -5.49 -4.21 -6.52
CA LEU A 215 -4.21 -4.78 -6.10
C LEU A 215 -3.60 -5.70 -7.16
N GLY A 216 -4.41 -6.50 -7.85
CA GLY A 216 -3.96 -7.38 -8.94
C GLY A 216 -3.50 -6.62 -10.21
N ALA A 217 -3.89 -5.35 -10.36
CA ALA A 217 -3.62 -4.56 -11.57
C ALA A 217 -2.68 -3.37 -11.36
N GLN A 218 -1.88 -3.38 -10.30
CA GLN A 218 -0.90 -2.32 -10.02
C GLN A 218 0.26 -2.34 -11.00
N TYR A 219 0.90 -1.18 -11.15
CA TYR A 219 2.15 -1.00 -11.88
C TYR A 219 3.32 -0.74 -10.95
N VAL A 220 4.50 -1.20 -11.35
CA VAL A 220 5.77 -0.76 -10.79
C VAL A 220 6.37 0.27 -11.74
N LEU A 221 6.57 1.49 -11.27
CA LEU A 221 7.30 2.53 -11.97
C LEU A 221 8.73 2.59 -11.46
N SER A 222 9.70 2.43 -12.36
CA SER A 222 11.11 2.69 -12.06
C SER A 222 11.47 4.12 -12.44
N LEU A 223 12.04 4.87 -11.51
CA LEU A 223 12.41 6.27 -11.70
C LEU A 223 13.92 6.43 -11.74
N SER A 224 14.41 7.41 -12.52
CA SER A 224 15.80 7.82 -12.44
C SER A 224 16.06 8.44 -11.07
N ALA A 225 16.93 7.83 -10.27
CA ALA A 225 17.24 8.32 -8.94
C ALA A 225 18.17 9.52 -9.00
N SER A 226 17.68 10.68 -8.62
CA SER A 226 18.57 11.80 -8.24
C SER A 226 18.90 11.81 -6.74
N SER A 227 18.13 11.19 -5.90
CA SER A 227 18.40 10.77 -4.50
C SER A 227 17.17 10.04 -3.97
N SER A 228 17.34 8.85 -3.40
CA SER A 228 16.26 8.04 -2.79
C SER A 228 15.74 8.63 -1.47
N ILE A 229 16.30 9.72 -1.00
CA ILE A 229 15.93 10.37 0.28
C ILE A 229 15.12 11.62 -0.02
N GLY A 230 13.81 11.57 0.23
CA GLY A 230 12.91 12.71 0.03
C GLY A 230 11.44 12.34 0.22
N PRO A 231 10.55 13.35 0.17
CA PRO A 231 9.12 13.11 0.25
C PRO A 231 8.65 12.25 -0.92
N MET A 232 7.52 11.57 -0.73
CA MET A 232 6.87 10.77 -1.77
C MET A 232 6.67 11.60 -3.03
N PRO A 233 7.08 11.12 -4.24
CA PRO A 233 6.81 11.83 -5.47
C PRO A 233 5.31 11.91 -5.76
N GLN A 234 4.90 12.99 -6.40
CA GLN A 234 3.56 13.13 -6.96
C GLN A 234 3.53 12.45 -8.32
N VAL A 235 2.64 11.49 -8.49
CA VAL A 235 2.40 10.79 -9.75
C VAL A 235 1.10 11.29 -10.35
N SER A 236 1.11 11.59 -11.63
CA SER A 236 -0.07 11.94 -12.42
C SER A 236 -0.03 11.26 -13.78
N VAL A 237 -1.18 11.09 -14.41
CA VAL A 237 -1.31 10.58 -15.77
C VAL A 237 -1.81 11.70 -16.70
N ARG A 238 -1.53 11.57 -18.00
CA ARG A 238 -1.92 12.60 -19.00
C ARG A 238 -3.42 12.72 -19.19
N ASP A 239 -4.18 11.63 -19.03
CA ASP A 239 -5.64 11.68 -19.11
C ASP A 239 -6.22 12.13 -17.76
N PRO A 240 -6.83 13.32 -17.67
CA PRO A 240 -7.35 13.85 -16.41
C PRO A 240 -8.59 13.13 -15.88
N ARG A 241 -9.18 12.20 -16.66
CA ARG A 241 -10.29 11.36 -16.21
C ARG A 241 -9.84 10.19 -15.38
N LEU A 242 -8.53 9.86 -15.41
CA LEU A 242 -8.00 8.74 -14.67
C LEU A 242 -7.60 9.18 -13.26
N THR A 243 -7.92 8.34 -12.30
CA THR A 243 -7.49 8.48 -10.91
C THR A 243 -6.18 7.72 -10.70
N VAL A 244 -5.20 8.37 -10.06
CA VAL A 244 -3.89 7.77 -9.78
C VAL A 244 -3.63 7.77 -8.29
N ARG A 245 -3.20 6.63 -7.77
CA ARG A 245 -2.68 6.48 -6.40
C ARG A 245 -1.28 5.89 -6.48
N ALA A 246 -0.39 6.35 -5.64
CA ALA A 246 0.99 5.89 -5.65
C ALA A 246 1.50 5.65 -4.22
N GLY A 247 2.20 4.54 -4.03
CA GLY A 247 2.90 4.17 -2.82
C GLY A 247 4.35 3.78 -3.11
N ARG A 248 5.16 3.60 -2.08
CA ARG A 248 6.52 3.08 -2.24
C ARG A 248 6.47 1.58 -2.52
N HIS A 249 7.35 1.13 -3.40
CA HIS A 249 7.59 -0.30 -3.59
C HIS A 249 8.72 -0.75 -2.65
N ALA A 250 8.51 -1.85 -1.93
CA ALA A 250 9.56 -2.44 -1.12
C ALA A 250 10.66 -2.97 -2.06
N SER A 251 11.89 -2.51 -1.86
CA SER A 251 13.03 -3.05 -2.60
C SER A 251 13.34 -4.45 -2.08
N GLU A 252 13.45 -5.44 -2.97
CA GLU A 252 14.01 -6.75 -2.61
C GLU A 252 15.47 -6.55 -2.19
N HIS A 253 15.79 -6.95 -0.98
CA HIS A 253 17.15 -6.94 -0.42
C HIS A 253 17.85 -8.26 -0.65
#